data_8e4676d62a43ce5f721f97701f8c6074
#
_entry.id   8e4676d62a43ce5f721f97701f8c6074
#
_cell.length_a   1.000
_cell.length_b   1.000
_cell.length_c   1.000
_cell.angle_alpha   90.00
_cell.angle_beta   90.00
_cell.angle_gamma   90.00
#
_symmetry.space_group_name_H-M   'P 1'
#
loop_
_entity.id
_entity.type
_entity.pdbx_description
1 polymer ?
#
loop_
_entity_poly.entity_id
_entity_poly.type
_entity_poly.pdbx_seq_one_letter_code
_entity_poly.pdbx_strand_id
1 'polypeptide(L)'
;MIIWIIGLSGSGKTTLGKLLIKELNKAEKKFVFLDGDELRKVWVNKVGHTLSGRRLNAERIFNLCKLLDKQNINVICSIVSIFPDIQKKANKIFKDFKLIYLKT
;
A
#
# COMPACT_ATOMS: atom_id res chain seq x y z
N MET A 1 9.39 -4.33 6.61
CA MET A 1 8.95 -2.92 6.53
C MET A 1 7.80 -2.80 5.55
N ILE A 2 6.77 -2.11 5.94
CA ILE A 2 5.62 -1.82 5.09
C ILE A 2 5.52 -0.31 4.93
N ILE A 3 5.53 0.15 3.70
CA ILE A 3 5.41 1.58 3.37
C ILE A 3 4.15 1.78 2.56
N TRP A 4 3.24 2.64 3.01
CA TRP A 4 2.05 3.00 2.26
C TRP A 4 2.18 4.44 1.77
N ILE A 5 1.95 4.62 0.47
CA ILE A 5 1.92 5.95 -0.15
C ILE A 5 0.47 6.24 -0.48
N ILE A 6 -0.10 7.26 0.15
CA ILE A 6 -1.48 7.67 -0.11
C ILE A 6 -1.53 9.02 -0.81
N GLY A 7 -2.56 9.21 -1.60
CA GLY A 7 -2.78 10.44 -2.35
C GLY A 7 -3.81 10.21 -3.43
N LEU A 8 -4.29 11.28 -4.03
CA LEU A 8 -5.27 11.21 -5.10
C LEU A 8 -4.63 10.64 -6.37
N SER A 9 -5.48 10.10 -7.26
CA SER A 9 -5.03 9.67 -8.59
C SER A 9 -4.32 10.83 -9.28
N GLY A 10 -3.19 10.54 -9.91
CA GLY A 10 -2.39 11.56 -10.58
C GLY A 10 -1.48 12.36 -9.66
N SER A 11 -1.39 12.02 -8.38
CA SER A 11 -0.51 12.73 -7.43
C SER A 11 0.95 12.30 -7.52
N GLY A 12 1.25 11.27 -8.32
CA GLY A 12 2.62 10.78 -8.46
C GLY A 12 2.96 9.61 -7.54
N LYS A 13 1.97 8.97 -6.93
CA LYS A 13 2.20 7.82 -6.03
C LYS A 13 2.99 6.70 -6.70
N THR A 14 2.58 6.31 -7.91
CA THR A 14 3.23 5.24 -8.66
C THR A 14 4.67 5.61 -8.99
N THR A 15 4.90 6.85 -9.43
CA THR A 15 6.24 7.35 -9.74
C THR A 15 7.14 7.31 -8.51
N LEU A 16 6.64 7.81 -7.38
CA LEU A 16 7.40 7.77 -6.12
C LEU A 16 7.69 6.33 -5.70
N GLY A 17 6.68 5.46 -5.78
CA GLY A 17 6.83 4.05 -5.41
C GLY A 17 7.92 3.36 -6.21
N LYS A 18 7.94 3.57 -7.52
CA LYS A 18 8.96 2.99 -8.41
C LYS A 18 10.35 3.53 -8.10
N LEU A 19 10.46 4.82 -7.81
CA LEU A 19 11.75 5.42 -7.43
C LEU A 19 12.25 4.86 -6.10
N LEU A 20 11.38 4.73 -5.11
CA LEU A 20 11.74 4.16 -3.82
C LEU A 20 12.21 2.72 -3.96
N ILE A 21 11.50 1.91 -4.73
CA ILE A 21 11.90 0.52 -4.97
C ILE A 21 13.29 0.45 -5.58
N LYS A 22 13.55 1.28 -6.57
CA LYS A 22 14.84 1.31 -7.24
C LYS A 22 15.96 1.64 -6.26
N GLU A 23 15.77 2.68 -5.44
CA GLU A 23 16.78 3.10 -4.47
C GLU A 23 16.98 2.08 -3.35
N LEU A 24 15.90 1.52 -2.83
CA LEU A 24 15.97 0.53 -1.75
C LEU A 24 16.59 -0.78 -2.24
N ASN A 25 16.30 -1.18 -3.48
CA ASN A 25 16.91 -2.38 -4.06
C ASN A 25 18.42 -2.20 -4.28
N LYS A 26 18.87 -0.99 -4.61
CA LYS A 26 20.31 -0.67 -4.68
C LYS A 26 21.00 -0.86 -3.33
N ALA A 27 20.28 -0.56 -2.24
CA ALA A 27 20.79 -0.73 -0.88
C ALA A 27 20.61 -2.17 -0.36
N GLU A 28 20.35 -3.12 -1.24
CA GLU A 28 20.12 -4.54 -0.95
C GLU A 28 18.89 -4.81 -0.08
N LYS A 29 18.00 -3.83 0.07
CA LYS A 29 16.70 -4.01 0.74
C LYS A 29 15.66 -4.30 -0.32
N LYS A 30 15.31 -5.58 -0.48
CA LYS A 30 14.34 -5.99 -1.50
C LYS A 30 12.92 -5.67 -1.06
N PHE A 31 12.22 -4.91 -1.90
CA PHE A 31 10.82 -4.56 -1.71
C PHE A 31 9.99 -5.05 -2.88
N VAL A 32 8.74 -5.41 -2.61
CA VAL A 32 7.74 -5.59 -3.67
C VAL A 32 6.87 -4.33 -3.72
N PHE A 33 6.37 -4.00 -4.90
CA PHE A 33 5.49 -2.86 -5.09
C PHE A 33 4.07 -3.33 -5.36
N LEU A 34 3.12 -2.86 -4.54
CA LEU A 34 1.71 -3.14 -4.71
C LEU A 34 1.00 -1.83 -5.09
N ASP A 35 0.41 -1.82 -6.28
CA ASP A 35 -0.39 -0.69 -6.74
C ASP A 35 -1.85 -0.99 -6.46
N GLY A 36 -2.52 -0.15 -5.68
CA GLY A 36 -3.92 -0.36 -5.30
C GLY A 36 -4.85 -0.46 -6.49
N ASP A 37 -4.62 0.32 -7.55
CA ASP A 37 -5.44 0.26 -8.75
C ASP A 37 -5.22 -1.04 -9.52
N GLU A 38 -3.99 -1.52 -9.59
CA GLU A 38 -3.69 -2.81 -10.22
C GLU A 38 -4.30 -3.96 -9.43
N LEU A 39 -4.25 -3.88 -8.11
CA LEU A 39 -4.83 -4.92 -7.25
C LEU A 39 -6.35 -5.01 -7.41
N ARG A 40 -7.04 -3.89 -7.67
CA ARG A 40 -8.47 -3.92 -7.95
C ARG A 40 -8.80 -4.82 -9.14
N LYS A 41 -7.92 -4.86 -10.13
CA LYS A 41 -8.10 -5.68 -11.33
C LYS A 41 -7.86 -7.15 -11.06
N VAL A 42 -7.08 -7.46 -10.03
CA VAL A 42 -6.71 -8.83 -9.67
C VAL A 42 -7.82 -9.52 -8.86
N TRP A 43 -8.60 -8.76 -8.09
CA TRP A 43 -9.65 -9.34 -7.24
C TRP A 43 -10.70 -10.07 -8.07
N VAL A 44 -11.02 -11.30 -7.67
CA VAL A 44 -12.09 -12.09 -8.29
C VAL A 44 -13.43 -11.36 -8.13
N ASN A 45 -13.73 -10.94 -6.91
CA ASN A 45 -14.91 -10.12 -6.64
C ASN A 45 -14.49 -8.66 -6.68
N LYS A 46 -14.91 -7.96 -7.73
CA LYS A 46 -14.52 -6.58 -7.95
C LYS A 46 -15.04 -5.66 -6.86
N VAL A 47 -14.24 -4.65 -6.53
CA VAL A 47 -14.66 -3.57 -5.65
C VAL A 47 -14.92 -2.32 -6.48
N GLY A 48 -15.91 -1.54 -6.10
CA GLY A 48 -16.23 -0.29 -6.80
C GLY A 48 -15.36 0.86 -6.29
N HIS A 49 -15.62 2.06 -6.85
CA HIS A 49 -14.95 3.29 -6.45
C HIS A 49 -15.76 4.11 -5.45
N THR A 50 -16.86 3.54 -4.92
CA THR A 50 -17.63 4.14 -3.85
C THR A 50 -16.79 4.14 -2.56
N LEU A 51 -17.25 4.86 -1.54
CA LEU A 51 -16.55 4.87 -0.25
C LEU A 51 -16.41 3.45 0.32
N SER A 52 -17.49 2.66 0.28
CA SER A 52 -17.44 1.27 0.76
C SER A 52 -16.53 0.39 -0.08
N GLY A 53 -16.48 0.61 -1.40
CA GLY A 53 -15.57 -0.11 -2.29
C GLY A 53 -14.10 0.22 -2.02
N ARG A 54 -13.81 1.50 -1.77
CA ARG A 54 -12.46 1.93 -1.41
C ARG A 54 -12.02 1.33 -0.08
N ARG A 55 -12.94 1.28 0.87
CA ARG A 55 -12.67 0.67 2.18
C ARG A 55 -12.38 -0.82 2.03
N LEU A 56 -13.19 -1.52 1.27
CA LEU A 56 -13.00 -2.95 1.03
C LEU A 56 -11.65 -3.21 0.36
N ASN A 57 -11.28 -2.39 -0.62
CA ASN A 57 -9.97 -2.51 -1.26
C ASN A 57 -8.84 -2.29 -0.25
N ALA A 58 -8.96 -1.26 0.59
CA ALA A 58 -7.95 -0.99 1.62
C ALA A 58 -7.82 -2.14 2.63
N GLU A 59 -8.94 -2.74 3.02
CA GLU A 59 -8.93 -3.90 3.92
C GLU A 59 -8.25 -5.11 3.29
N ARG A 60 -8.53 -5.38 2.03
CA ARG A 60 -7.90 -6.49 1.30
C ARG A 60 -6.40 -6.27 1.16
N ILE A 61 -5.98 -5.05 0.86
CA ILE A 61 -4.56 -4.71 0.76
C ILE A 61 -3.88 -4.82 2.12
N PHE A 62 -4.55 -4.35 3.18
CA PHE A 62 -4.04 -4.50 4.54
C PHE A 62 -3.78 -5.97 4.89
N ASN A 63 -4.73 -6.84 4.58
CA ASN A 63 -4.59 -8.26 4.85
C ASN A 63 -3.48 -8.90 4.03
N LEU A 64 -3.31 -8.48 2.78
CA LEU A 64 -2.20 -8.94 1.95
C LEU A 64 -0.86 -8.49 2.52
N CYS A 65 -0.75 -7.22 2.91
CA CYS A 65 0.47 -6.70 3.54
C CYS A 65 0.78 -7.43 4.84
N LYS A 66 -0.24 -7.78 5.61
CA LYS A 66 -0.09 -8.54 6.85
C LYS A 66 0.52 -9.91 6.58
N LEU A 67 0.04 -10.59 5.53
CA LEU A 67 0.61 -11.88 5.13
C LEU A 67 2.08 -11.75 4.73
N LEU A 68 2.39 -10.74 3.92
CA LEU A 68 3.75 -10.50 3.45
C LEU A 68 4.69 -10.10 4.59
N ASP A 69 4.21 -9.28 5.52
CA ASP A 69 5.01 -8.87 6.68
C ASP A 69 5.38 -10.07 7.56
N LYS A 70 4.46 -11.01 7.73
CA LYS A 70 4.74 -12.25 8.47
C LYS A 70 5.85 -13.09 7.83
N GLN A 71 6.01 -12.97 6.52
CA GLN A 71 7.05 -13.67 5.78
C GLN A 71 8.32 -12.84 5.62
N ASN A 72 8.42 -11.72 6.33
CA ASN A 72 9.55 -10.80 6.29
C ASN A 72 9.78 -10.20 4.90
N ILE A 73 8.70 -10.02 4.15
CA ILE A 73 8.75 -9.37 2.83
C ILE A 73 8.47 -7.89 3.02
N ASN A 74 9.34 -7.05 2.49
CA ASN A 74 9.17 -5.61 2.51
C ASN A 74 8.25 -5.16 1.39
N VAL A 75 7.33 -4.24 1.68
CA VAL A 75 6.30 -3.82 0.74
C VAL A 75 6.22 -2.31 0.64
N ILE A 76 6.13 -1.80 -0.58
CA ILE A 76 5.68 -0.43 -0.85
C ILE A 76 4.32 -0.56 -1.51
N CYS A 77 3.31 0.08 -0.92
CA CYS A 77 1.94 0.03 -1.43
C CYS A 77 1.45 1.44 -1.75
N SER A 78 0.88 1.61 -2.94
CA SER A 78 0.29 2.87 -3.39
C SER A 78 -1.23 2.72 -3.38
N ILE A 79 -1.93 3.54 -2.61
CA ILE A 79 -3.39 3.52 -2.56
C ILE A 79 -3.96 4.94 -2.48
N VAL A 80 -5.23 5.10 -2.91
CA VAL A 80 -5.86 6.42 -2.96
C VAL A 80 -6.11 6.98 -1.56
N SER A 81 -6.55 6.15 -0.65
CA SER A 81 -6.86 6.60 0.70
C SER A 81 -6.67 5.50 1.72
N ILE A 82 -6.42 5.91 2.96
CA ILE A 82 -6.40 5.00 4.09
C ILE A 82 -7.40 5.50 5.13
N PHE A 83 -8.02 4.58 5.84
CA PHE A 83 -9.00 4.90 6.88
C PHE A 83 -8.33 4.88 8.24
N PRO A 84 -8.71 5.79 9.17
CA PRO A 84 -8.03 5.90 10.46
C PRO A 84 -7.95 4.61 11.25
N ASP A 85 -9.00 3.79 11.23
CA ASP A 85 -9.00 2.52 11.96
C ASP A 85 -8.01 1.51 11.34
N ILE A 86 -7.90 1.50 10.01
CA ILE A 86 -6.94 0.65 9.31
C ILE A 86 -5.51 1.12 9.60
N GLN A 87 -5.29 2.43 9.62
CA GLN A 87 -3.98 2.99 9.96
C GLN A 87 -3.55 2.60 11.38
N LYS A 88 -4.48 2.66 12.33
CA LYS A 88 -4.19 2.24 13.71
C LYS A 88 -3.80 0.78 13.79
N LYS A 89 -4.52 -0.09 13.06
CA LYS A 89 -4.18 -1.50 12.99
C LYS A 89 -2.80 -1.72 12.39
N ALA A 90 -2.48 -0.98 11.32
CA ALA A 90 -1.19 -1.09 10.66
C ALA A 90 -0.05 -0.72 11.62
N ASN A 91 -0.20 0.36 12.37
CA ASN A 91 0.80 0.79 13.34
C ASN A 91 1.03 -0.24 14.44
N LYS A 92 0.00 -1.01 14.81
CA LYS A 92 0.10 -2.04 15.84
C LYS A 92 0.64 -3.37 15.32
N ILE A 93 0.25 -3.74 14.11
CA ILE A 93 0.47 -5.09 13.60
C ILE A 93 1.77 -5.20 12.81
N PHE A 94 2.09 -4.22 11.97
CA PHE A 94 3.30 -4.28 11.16
C PHE A 94 4.54 -4.01 12.01
N LYS A 95 5.59 -4.76 11.74
CA LYS A 95 6.86 -4.65 12.47
C LYS A 95 7.48 -3.26 12.32
N ASP A 96 7.40 -2.69 11.12
CA ASP A 96 7.87 -1.35 10.82
C ASP A 96 6.95 -0.78 9.73
N PHE A 97 6.22 0.27 10.07
CA PHE A 97 5.21 0.86 9.18
C PHE A 97 5.49 2.33 8.96
N LYS A 98 5.53 2.74 7.69
CA LYS A 98 5.70 4.13 7.29
C LYS A 98 4.52 4.55 6.41
N LEU A 99 3.98 5.71 6.66
CA LEU A 99 2.91 6.30 5.87
C LEU A 99 3.43 7.57 5.21
N ILE A 100 3.33 7.64 3.89
CA ILE A 100 3.72 8.81 3.10
C ILE A 100 2.46 9.39 2.48
N TYR A 101 2.20 10.67 2.70
CA TYR A 101 1.06 11.36 2.15
C TYR A 101 1.52 12.33 1.07
N LEU A 102 1.05 12.11 -0.17
CA LEU A 102 1.36 13.00 -1.29
C LEU A 102 0.22 13.99 -1.49
N LYS A 103 0.55 15.26 -1.38
CA LYS A 103 -0.36 16.36 -1.71
C LYS A 103 -0.08 16.79 -3.14
N THR A 104 -1.16 17.10 -3.88
CA THR A 104 -1.05 17.68 -5.21
C THR A 104 -1.38 19.15 -5.17
#